data_23d31d35f253b5d675823aa6aee7c533
#
_entry.id   23d31d35f253b5d675823aa6aee7c533
#
_cell.length_a   1.000
_cell.length_b   1.000
_cell.length_c   1.000
_cell.angle_alpha   90.00
_cell.angle_beta   90.00
_cell.angle_gamma   90.00
#
_symmetry.space_group_name_H-M   'P 1'
#
loop_
_entity.id
_entity.type
_entity.pdbx_description
1 polymer ?
#
loop_
_entity_poly.entity_id
_entity_poly.type
_entity_poly.pdbx_seq_one_letter_code
_entity_poly.pdbx_strand_id
1 'polypeptide(L)'
;MTNKLISLALLVFFLTTGYSHSEDQFLFPKKKPSVFKKIEKTVKSENLHHLPPKKPIIQTEIKQGKTVKTKQPEIKKIDIKKKIPNLKKDTVKKSIVDIFLLPQKKPITYKVQSKQIEKSTILNQKDFEKAKETIKFIKARKWNSALKSAKKVKDSEFRNLITWMHLKTTQNSASFNDYKKFIEQHEDYPRINRIKYLAETKIYLRNNSPTSIINWFDRHPPLGGIGKIKLAEAFLEQKKLDKVEKLIKDGWVTADIPKNDLGYYRAKFKKFLTPEDHIKRADYLAWERKYWDLKRMLKYLPGDERALYNARQILMSNSYGVDNAISK
;
A
#
# COMPACT_ATOMS: atom_id res chain seq x y z
N MET A 1 47.48 -51.60 17.60
CA MET A 1 46.21 -51.67 18.39
C MET A 1 45.58 -50.28 18.65
N THR A 2 46.35 -49.23 18.62
CA THR A 2 45.89 -47.83 18.96
C THR A 2 44.90 -47.22 18.00
N ASN A 3 44.97 -47.49 16.68
CA ASN A 3 44.09 -46.84 15.71
C ASN A 3 42.64 -47.36 15.68
N LYS A 4 42.40 -48.59 16.16
CA LYS A 4 41.01 -49.12 16.27
C LYS A 4 40.27 -48.57 17.49
N LEU A 5 40.97 -48.22 18.55
CA LEU A 5 40.38 -47.62 19.76
C LEU A 5 40.00 -46.17 19.52
N ILE A 6 40.79 -45.39 18.74
CA ILE A 6 40.47 -44.01 18.39
C ILE A 6 39.24 -43.95 17.46
N SER A 7 39.15 -44.91 16.49
CA SER A 7 38.00 -44.99 15.60
C SER A 7 36.68 -45.34 16.34
N LEU A 8 36.77 -46.21 17.36
CA LEU A 8 35.63 -46.59 18.19
C LEU A 8 35.19 -45.44 19.12
N ALA A 9 36.15 -44.69 19.68
CA ALA A 9 35.84 -43.52 20.50
C ALA A 9 35.18 -42.38 19.69
N LEU A 10 35.60 -42.16 18.45
CA LEU A 10 34.96 -41.20 17.54
C LEU A 10 33.55 -41.64 17.16
N LEU A 11 33.30 -42.92 16.95
CA LEU A 11 31.97 -43.44 16.63
C LEU A 11 31.00 -43.30 17.83
N VAL A 12 31.45 -43.51 19.04
CA VAL A 12 30.68 -43.35 20.27
C VAL A 12 30.39 -41.84 20.52
N PHE A 13 31.33 -40.94 20.21
CA PHE A 13 31.13 -39.52 20.36
C PHE A 13 30.05 -38.99 19.40
N PHE A 14 29.96 -39.54 18.16
CA PHE A 14 28.89 -39.20 17.21
C PHE A 14 27.51 -39.76 17.57
N LEU A 15 27.47 -40.85 18.37
CA LEU A 15 26.21 -41.44 18.83
C LEU A 15 25.65 -40.80 20.10
N THR A 16 26.47 -40.02 20.82
CA THR A 16 26.06 -39.33 22.07
C THR A 16 25.78 -37.85 21.88
N THR A 17 26.04 -37.28 20.70
CA THR A 17 25.47 -35.97 20.36
C THR A 17 23.98 -36.16 20.14
N GLY A 18 23.26 -36.13 21.25
CA GLY A 18 21.81 -36.20 21.28
C GLY A 18 21.22 -35.25 20.27
N TYR A 19 20.32 -35.75 19.48
CA TYR A 19 19.31 -34.94 18.77
C TYR A 19 18.69 -34.00 19.80
N SER A 20 19.16 -32.76 19.86
CA SER A 20 18.36 -31.71 20.43
C SER A 20 17.18 -31.54 19.47
N HIS A 21 16.07 -32.17 19.79
CA HIS A 21 14.79 -31.75 19.30
C HIS A 21 14.63 -30.31 19.79
N SER A 22 15.00 -29.36 18.93
CA SER A 22 14.42 -28.06 19.01
C SER A 22 12.94 -28.31 18.64
N GLU A 23 12.10 -28.51 19.64
CA GLU A 23 10.70 -28.23 19.49
C GLU A 23 10.65 -26.78 19.03
N ASP A 24 10.39 -26.58 17.73
CA ASP A 24 9.92 -25.32 17.21
C ASP A 24 8.64 -25.00 17.97
N GLN A 25 8.80 -24.40 19.16
CA GLN A 25 7.71 -23.71 19.81
C GLN A 25 7.32 -22.60 18.86
N PHE A 26 6.37 -22.92 17.99
CA PHE A 26 5.56 -21.93 17.30
C PHE A 26 5.05 -21.00 18.39
N LEU A 27 5.71 -19.84 18.53
CA LEU A 27 5.23 -18.74 19.34
C LEU A 27 3.94 -18.25 18.69
N PHE A 28 2.84 -18.91 19.01
CA PHE A 28 1.53 -18.34 18.75
C PHE A 28 1.54 -16.94 19.36
N PRO A 29 1.20 -15.90 18.60
CA PRO A 29 1.15 -14.56 19.14
C PRO A 29 0.22 -14.60 20.35
N LYS A 30 0.75 -14.35 21.55
CA LYS A 30 -0.05 -14.25 22.76
C LYS A 30 -1.20 -13.31 22.47
N LYS A 31 -2.44 -13.74 22.70
CA LYS A 31 -3.63 -12.89 22.56
C LYS A 31 -3.31 -11.58 23.25
N LYS A 32 -3.41 -10.46 22.53
CA LYS A 32 -3.29 -9.14 23.12
C LYS A 32 -4.23 -9.10 24.33
N PRO A 33 -3.77 -8.67 25.52
CA PRO A 33 -4.67 -8.54 26.65
C PRO A 33 -5.83 -7.65 26.23
N SER A 34 -7.04 -8.14 26.39
CA SER A 34 -8.26 -7.36 26.14
C SER A 34 -8.22 -6.13 27.04
N VAL A 35 -8.05 -4.96 26.47
CA VAL A 35 -8.09 -3.68 27.20
C VAL A 35 -9.50 -3.42 27.77
N PHE A 36 -10.48 -4.16 27.29
CA PHE A 36 -11.84 -4.16 27.82
C PHE A 36 -12.01 -5.30 28.83
N LYS A 37 -11.61 -5.09 30.08
CA LYS A 37 -12.16 -5.86 31.18
C LYS A 37 -13.67 -5.58 31.17
N LYS A 38 -14.46 -6.59 30.83
CA LYS A 38 -15.90 -6.60 31.09
C LYS A 38 -16.04 -6.52 32.59
N ILE A 39 -16.27 -5.32 33.15
CA ILE A 39 -16.66 -5.13 34.51
C ILE A 39 -18.14 -5.58 34.54
N GLU A 40 -18.39 -6.77 35.02
CA GLU A 40 -19.74 -7.17 35.43
C GLU A 40 -20.10 -6.30 36.62
N LYS A 41 -20.68 -5.14 36.36
CA LYS A 41 -21.38 -4.37 37.35
C LYS A 41 -22.72 -5.04 37.58
N THR A 42 -22.89 -5.70 38.72
CA THR A 42 -24.18 -5.95 39.32
C THR A 42 -24.85 -4.59 39.50
N VAL A 43 -25.73 -4.26 38.58
CA VAL A 43 -26.55 -3.03 38.66
C VAL A 43 -27.63 -3.27 39.66
N LYS A 44 -27.44 -2.78 40.91
CA LYS A 44 -28.56 -2.42 41.76
C LYS A 44 -29.31 -1.28 41.08
N SER A 45 -30.59 -1.51 40.82
CA SER A 45 -31.53 -0.55 40.26
C SER A 45 -31.70 0.63 41.18
N GLU A 46 -31.10 1.77 40.88
CA GLU A 46 -31.55 3.07 41.38
C GLU A 46 -31.14 4.18 40.41
N ASN A 47 -32.18 4.94 39.99
CA ASN A 47 -32.16 6.24 39.31
C ASN A 47 -31.84 6.26 37.80
N LEU A 48 -32.89 5.96 37.07
CA LEU A 48 -33.07 6.19 35.64
C LEU A 48 -33.53 7.65 35.41
N HIS A 49 -32.61 8.63 35.48
CA HIS A 49 -32.90 9.98 35.00
C HIS A 49 -31.59 10.62 34.50
N HIS A 50 -31.30 10.45 33.20
CA HIS A 50 -30.52 11.38 32.36
C HIS A 50 -30.12 10.71 31.03
N LEU A 51 -31.12 10.22 30.29
CA LEU A 51 -30.95 9.98 28.86
C LEU A 51 -31.54 11.18 28.12
N PRO A 52 -30.82 11.79 27.17
CA PRO A 52 -31.38 12.86 26.35
C PRO A 52 -32.55 12.30 25.52
N PRO A 53 -33.64 13.08 25.33
CA PRO A 53 -34.81 12.64 24.60
C PRO A 53 -34.45 12.32 23.15
N LYS A 54 -35.03 11.23 22.63
CA LYS A 54 -34.86 10.83 21.22
C LYS A 54 -35.33 11.96 20.30
N LYS A 55 -34.56 12.32 19.32
CA LYS A 55 -34.91 13.28 18.26
C LYS A 55 -36.26 12.87 17.64
N PRO A 56 -37.19 13.81 17.44
CA PRO A 56 -38.45 13.51 16.75
C PRO A 56 -38.18 13.08 15.31
N ILE A 57 -38.79 11.98 14.90
CA ILE A 57 -38.78 11.50 13.52
C ILE A 57 -39.74 12.39 12.74
N ILE A 58 -39.21 13.23 11.84
CA ILE A 58 -40.03 13.98 10.88
C ILE A 58 -40.47 12.99 9.81
N GLN A 59 -41.72 12.56 9.86
CA GLN A 59 -42.33 11.86 8.73
C GLN A 59 -42.60 12.88 7.63
N THR A 60 -41.83 12.81 6.55
CA THR A 60 -42.08 13.59 5.33
C THR A 60 -43.05 12.79 4.47
N GLU A 61 -44.32 13.21 4.44
CA GLU A 61 -45.29 12.73 3.46
C GLU A 61 -44.84 13.17 2.04
N ILE A 62 -44.66 12.18 1.19
CA ILE A 62 -44.42 12.40 -0.24
C ILE A 62 -45.75 12.67 -0.91
N LYS A 63 -46.04 13.94 -1.23
CA LYS A 63 -47.06 14.31 -2.21
C LYS A 63 -46.42 14.49 -3.57
N GLN A 64 -46.80 13.63 -4.52
CA GLN A 64 -46.52 13.77 -5.95
C GLN A 64 -47.19 15.05 -6.50
N GLY A 65 -46.49 15.85 -7.26
CA GLY A 65 -47.13 16.95 -7.98
C GLY A 65 -46.19 17.89 -8.73
N LYS A 66 -46.09 17.64 -10.05
CA LYS A 66 -45.90 18.62 -11.15
C LYS A 66 -44.62 19.48 -11.23
N THR A 67 -43.87 19.17 -12.27
CA THR A 67 -42.87 20.02 -12.97
C THR A 67 -43.32 21.44 -13.19
N VAL A 68 -42.54 22.42 -12.67
CA VAL A 68 -42.59 23.82 -13.14
C VAL A 68 -41.13 24.29 -13.30
N LYS A 69 -40.80 24.70 -14.53
CA LYS A 69 -39.58 25.39 -14.90
C LYS A 69 -39.58 26.77 -14.24
N THR A 70 -38.58 27.13 -13.47
CA THR A 70 -38.37 28.50 -12.99
C THR A 70 -36.95 28.98 -13.33
N LYS A 71 -36.94 30.11 -14.00
CA LYS A 71 -35.80 30.90 -14.47
C LYS A 71 -35.01 31.47 -13.29
N GLN A 72 -33.69 31.54 -13.46
CA GLN A 72 -32.77 32.27 -12.55
C GLN A 72 -33.10 33.77 -12.53
N PRO A 73 -33.02 34.43 -11.37
CA PRO A 73 -32.93 35.89 -11.32
C PRO A 73 -31.47 36.36 -11.18
N GLU A 74 -31.10 37.32 -12.04
CA GLU A 74 -29.89 38.15 -11.97
C GLU A 74 -29.79 38.89 -10.63
N ILE A 75 -28.59 38.87 -10.04
CA ILE A 75 -28.27 39.69 -8.87
C ILE A 75 -27.66 41.02 -9.37
N LYS A 76 -28.42 42.10 -9.28
CA LYS A 76 -27.94 43.47 -9.44
C LYS A 76 -27.08 43.90 -8.27
N LYS A 77 -25.89 44.45 -8.55
CA LYS A 77 -25.03 45.15 -7.63
C LYS A 77 -25.71 46.41 -7.11
N ILE A 78 -25.77 46.59 -5.81
CA ILE A 78 -26.19 47.84 -5.18
C ILE A 78 -24.99 48.37 -4.37
N ASP A 79 -24.48 49.51 -4.84
CA ASP A 79 -23.55 50.37 -4.11
C ASP A 79 -24.28 51.10 -3.00
N ILE A 80 -23.85 50.96 -1.76
CA ILE A 80 -24.30 51.82 -0.67
C ILE A 80 -23.10 52.41 0.05
N LYS A 81 -22.70 53.63 -0.39
CA LYS A 81 -22.03 54.62 0.45
C LYS A 81 -23.09 55.36 1.24
N LYS A 82 -23.11 55.26 2.57
CA LYS A 82 -23.69 56.31 3.45
C LYS A 82 -23.12 56.31 4.83
N LYS A 83 -22.43 57.38 5.13
CA LYS A 83 -22.22 58.23 6.34
C LYS A 83 -22.78 57.67 7.68
N ILE A 84 -21.89 57.65 8.64
CA ILE A 84 -22.11 57.54 10.10
C ILE A 84 -22.47 58.91 10.67
N PRO A 85 -23.54 59.07 11.45
CA PRO A 85 -23.64 60.18 12.41
C PRO A 85 -23.39 59.72 13.84
N ASN A 86 -22.62 60.54 14.55
CA ASN A 86 -22.37 60.48 15.99
C ASN A 86 -23.66 60.49 16.79
N LEU A 87 -23.81 59.60 17.75
CA LEU A 87 -24.82 59.79 18.83
C LEU A 87 -24.16 59.55 20.21
N LYS A 88 -24.58 60.46 21.08
CA LYS A 88 -24.08 60.75 22.43
C LYS A 88 -24.33 59.57 23.42
N LYS A 89 -23.46 59.53 24.44
CA LYS A 89 -23.62 58.75 25.66
C LYS A 89 -24.91 59.17 26.39
N ASP A 90 -25.73 58.16 26.66
CA ASP A 90 -26.71 58.26 27.73
C ASP A 90 -26.69 56.97 28.57
N THR A 91 -26.61 57.22 29.86
CA THR A 91 -26.66 56.27 30.96
C THR A 91 -27.96 55.49 30.99
N VAL A 92 -27.93 54.18 30.89
CA VAL A 92 -29.10 53.34 31.11
C VAL A 92 -28.80 52.29 32.20
N LYS A 93 -29.73 52.27 33.15
CA LYS A 93 -29.81 51.51 34.38
C LYS A 93 -29.62 50.01 34.12
N LYS A 94 -28.85 49.37 35.02
CA LYS A 94 -28.74 47.91 35.20
C LYS A 94 -30.12 47.30 35.46
N SER A 95 -30.66 46.55 34.49
CA SER A 95 -31.62 45.49 34.74
C SER A 95 -30.87 44.15 34.74
N ILE A 96 -31.06 43.40 35.78
CA ILE A 96 -30.58 42.00 35.90
C ILE A 96 -31.38 41.20 34.88
N VAL A 97 -30.77 40.93 33.73
CA VAL A 97 -31.30 40.01 32.74
C VAL A 97 -30.43 38.76 32.82
N ASP A 98 -31.07 37.64 32.98
CA ASP A 98 -30.50 36.31 33.01
C ASP A 98 -29.33 36.17 32.03
N ILE A 99 -28.15 35.87 32.59
CA ILE A 99 -26.95 35.64 31.81
C ILE A 99 -27.11 34.29 31.10
N PHE A 100 -27.76 34.28 29.97
CA PHE A 100 -27.63 33.19 29.03
C PHE A 100 -26.17 33.22 28.52
N LEU A 101 -25.37 32.25 28.96
CA LEU A 101 -24.04 31.97 28.40
C LEU A 101 -24.22 31.44 26.97
N LEU A 102 -24.43 32.35 26.03
CA LEU A 102 -24.34 31.99 24.61
C LEU A 102 -22.89 31.61 24.32
N PRO A 103 -22.66 30.44 23.71
CA PRO A 103 -21.31 30.04 23.28
C PRO A 103 -20.73 31.15 22.42
N GLN A 104 -19.66 31.78 22.87
CA GLN A 104 -18.95 32.76 22.07
C GLN A 104 -18.49 32.10 20.77
N LYS A 105 -18.70 32.79 19.63
CA LYS A 105 -18.17 32.35 18.34
C LYS A 105 -16.67 32.09 18.51
N LYS A 106 -16.23 30.86 18.18
CA LYS A 106 -14.81 30.54 18.19
C LYS A 106 -14.03 31.64 17.49
N PRO A 107 -12.99 32.19 18.11
CA PRO A 107 -12.19 33.23 17.48
C PRO A 107 -11.67 32.69 16.14
N ILE A 108 -11.82 33.49 15.08
CA ILE A 108 -11.44 33.17 13.70
C ILE A 108 -9.88 33.03 13.55
N THR A 109 -9.17 33.19 14.65
CA THR A 109 -7.70 33.26 14.71
C THR A 109 -6.97 31.94 14.60
N TYR A 110 -7.62 30.80 14.31
CA TYR A 110 -6.92 29.54 14.02
C TYR A 110 -6.62 29.28 12.54
N LYS A 111 -6.72 30.28 11.68
CA LYS A 111 -5.87 30.27 10.51
C LYS A 111 -4.48 30.68 11.00
N VAL A 112 -3.69 29.71 11.49
CA VAL A 112 -2.25 29.83 11.44
C VAL A 112 -1.97 30.16 9.97
N GLN A 113 -1.77 31.43 9.65
CA GLN A 113 -1.09 31.80 8.44
C GLN A 113 0.28 31.13 8.62
N SER A 114 0.46 29.96 8.02
CA SER A 114 1.78 29.41 7.85
C SER A 114 2.55 30.54 7.19
N LYS A 115 3.45 31.18 7.94
CA LYS A 115 4.41 32.14 7.37
C LYS A 115 4.97 31.43 6.15
N GLN A 116 4.59 31.84 4.96
CA GLN A 116 5.16 31.29 3.74
C GLN A 116 6.64 31.59 3.88
N ILE A 117 7.44 30.53 4.05
CA ILE A 117 8.89 30.67 4.04
C ILE A 117 9.23 31.08 2.62
N GLU A 118 9.36 32.38 2.39
CA GLU A 118 9.65 32.94 1.07
C GLU A 118 11.07 32.60 0.61
N LYS A 119 11.94 32.24 1.57
CA LYS A 119 13.34 31.90 1.34
C LYS A 119 13.66 30.53 1.93
N SER A 120 14.43 29.74 1.22
CA SER A 120 14.98 28.48 1.72
C SER A 120 16.31 28.75 2.43
N THR A 121 16.56 28.01 3.50
CA THR A 121 17.87 27.99 4.18
C THR A 121 18.87 27.03 3.51
N ILE A 122 18.37 26.13 2.65
CA ILE A 122 19.17 25.06 2.03
C ILE A 122 19.42 25.36 0.55
N LEU A 123 18.40 25.82 -0.19
CA LEU A 123 18.48 26.07 -1.62
C LEU A 123 18.64 27.56 -1.91
N ASN A 124 19.43 27.92 -2.93
CA ASN A 124 19.44 29.29 -3.43
C ASN A 124 18.07 29.67 -3.99
N GLN A 125 17.77 30.98 -4.13
CA GLN A 125 16.44 31.46 -4.47
C GLN A 125 15.94 30.89 -5.83
N LYS A 126 16.81 30.83 -6.85
CA LYS A 126 16.43 30.28 -8.17
C LYS A 126 16.07 28.79 -8.11
N ASP A 127 16.85 28.02 -7.36
CA ASP A 127 16.60 26.59 -7.19
C ASP A 127 15.38 26.35 -6.30
N PHE A 128 15.16 27.20 -5.29
CA PHE A 128 13.97 27.12 -4.44
C PHE A 128 12.66 27.33 -5.23
N GLU A 129 12.62 28.29 -6.15
CA GLU A 129 11.45 28.51 -6.98
C GLU A 129 11.17 27.31 -7.90
N LYS A 130 12.21 26.73 -8.53
CA LYS A 130 12.08 25.52 -9.34
C LYS A 130 11.68 24.32 -8.49
N ALA A 131 12.20 24.22 -7.26
CA ALA A 131 11.79 23.18 -6.32
C ALA A 131 10.32 23.31 -5.94
N LYS A 132 9.83 24.53 -5.66
CA LYS A 132 8.39 24.80 -5.43
C LYS A 132 7.54 24.34 -6.64
N GLU A 133 7.96 24.69 -7.85
CA GLU A 133 7.31 24.26 -9.08
C GLU A 133 7.30 22.73 -9.22
N THR A 134 8.44 22.09 -8.96
CA THR A 134 8.57 20.64 -9.00
C THR A 134 7.60 19.95 -8.03
N ILE A 135 7.52 20.43 -6.79
CA ILE A 135 6.60 19.91 -5.78
C ILE A 135 5.14 20.12 -6.18
N LYS A 136 4.82 21.26 -6.84
CA LYS A 136 3.48 21.51 -7.39
C LYS A 136 3.12 20.46 -8.45
N PHE A 137 4.04 20.09 -9.34
CA PHE A 137 3.82 19.03 -10.31
C PHE A 137 3.64 17.66 -9.65
N ILE A 138 4.40 17.35 -8.59
CA ILE A 138 4.25 16.09 -7.84
C ILE A 138 2.87 16.00 -7.20
N LYS A 139 2.40 17.08 -6.53
CA LYS A 139 1.06 17.16 -5.94
C LYS A 139 -0.03 16.95 -6.99
N ALA A 140 0.18 17.45 -8.21
CA ALA A 140 -0.70 17.26 -9.34
C ALA A 140 -0.51 15.89 -10.06
N ARG A 141 0.34 14.98 -9.55
CA ARG A 141 0.70 13.68 -10.14
C ARG A 141 1.31 13.76 -11.55
N LYS A 142 1.83 14.93 -11.94
CA LYS A 142 2.47 15.18 -13.24
C LYS A 142 3.97 14.84 -13.18
N TRP A 143 4.32 13.56 -13.03
CA TRP A 143 5.68 13.11 -12.80
C TRP A 143 6.67 13.51 -13.90
N ASN A 144 6.29 13.44 -15.19
CA ASN A 144 7.17 13.83 -16.29
C ASN A 144 7.56 15.31 -16.19
N SER A 145 6.62 16.18 -15.84
CA SER A 145 6.89 17.61 -15.65
C SER A 145 7.73 17.84 -14.39
N ALA A 146 7.45 17.10 -13.32
CA ALA A 146 8.23 17.16 -12.07
C ALA A 146 9.70 16.80 -12.32
N LEU A 147 9.98 15.70 -13.01
CA LEU A 147 11.35 15.27 -13.34
C LEU A 147 12.06 16.25 -14.26
N LYS A 148 11.35 16.84 -15.23
CA LYS A 148 11.90 17.89 -16.10
C LYS A 148 12.24 19.17 -15.33
N SER A 149 11.38 19.58 -14.40
CA SER A 149 11.63 20.75 -13.56
C SER A 149 12.76 20.49 -12.56
N ALA A 150 12.80 19.31 -11.92
CA ALA A 150 13.86 18.92 -11.00
C ALA A 150 15.25 18.94 -11.65
N LYS A 151 15.40 18.51 -12.91
CA LYS A 151 16.67 18.57 -13.64
C LYS A 151 17.24 19.99 -13.79
N LYS A 152 16.39 21.03 -13.68
CA LYS A 152 16.84 22.44 -13.76
C LYS A 152 17.36 22.97 -12.42
N VAL A 153 17.15 22.24 -11.33
CA VAL A 153 17.69 22.57 -9.99
C VAL A 153 19.15 22.14 -9.95
N LYS A 154 20.05 23.01 -9.47
CA LYS A 154 21.48 22.70 -9.39
C LYS A 154 21.81 21.74 -8.26
N ASP A 155 21.04 21.79 -7.18
CA ASP A 155 21.23 20.94 -6.01
C ASP A 155 21.00 19.47 -6.36
N SER A 156 22.03 18.63 -6.11
CA SER A 156 22.04 17.21 -6.43
C SER A 156 21.09 16.43 -5.51
N GLU A 157 21.11 16.77 -4.22
CA GLU A 157 20.31 16.05 -3.23
C GLU A 157 18.82 16.22 -3.48
N PHE A 158 18.40 17.43 -3.87
CA PHE A 158 17.02 17.65 -4.30
C PHE A 158 16.66 16.81 -5.53
N ARG A 159 17.53 16.73 -6.54
CA ARG A 159 17.28 15.89 -7.73
C ARG A 159 17.17 14.41 -7.36
N ASN A 160 18.05 13.93 -6.49
CA ASN A 160 18.05 12.54 -6.00
C ASN A 160 16.77 12.25 -5.21
N LEU A 161 16.34 13.16 -4.34
CA LEU A 161 15.07 13.05 -3.61
C LEU A 161 13.87 12.91 -4.56
N ILE A 162 13.78 13.75 -5.59
CA ILE A 162 12.66 13.69 -6.55
C ILE A 162 12.71 12.39 -7.37
N THR A 163 13.90 11.94 -7.76
CA THR A 163 14.09 10.65 -8.45
C THR A 163 13.66 9.51 -7.55
N TRP A 164 14.09 9.48 -6.29
CA TRP A 164 13.68 8.49 -5.30
C TRP A 164 12.15 8.47 -5.10
N MET A 165 11.52 9.64 -4.95
CA MET A 165 10.07 9.75 -4.82
C MET A 165 9.35 9.16 -6.04
N HIS A 166 9.85 9.41 -7.25
CA HIS A 166 9.31 8.84 -8.48
C HIS A 166 9.47 7.32 -8.52
N LEU A 167 10.68 6.80 -8.28
CA LEU A 167 10.98 5.38 -8.31
C LEU A 167 10.19 4.58 -7.26
N LYS A 168 9.90 5.17 -6.11
CA LYS A 168 9.07 4.55 -5.06
C LYS A 168 7.60 4.43 -5.43
N THR A 169 7.12 5.22 -6.39
CA THR A 169 5.73 5.21 -6.84
C THR A 169 5.46 3.95 -7.66
N THR A 170 4.39 3.23 -7.36
CA THR A 170 3.94 2.10 -8.18
C THR A 170 3.45 2.58 -9.54
N GLN A 171 3.60 1.74 -10.59
CA GLN A 171 3.15 2.04 -11.96
C GLN A 171 3.79 3.29 -12.58
N ASN A 172 4.98 3.69 -12.10
CA ASN A 172 5.73 4.78 -12.72
C ASN A 172 6.27 4.37 -14.10
N SER A 173 6.69 5.38 -14.87
CA SER A 173 7.24 5.22 -16.23
C SER A 173 8.74 4.90 -16.28
N ALA A 174 9.41 4.74 -15.11
CA ALA A 174 10.83 4.47 -15.05
C ALA A 174 11.15 3.09 -15.66
N SER A 175 12.26 3.03 -16.37
CA SER A 175 12.84 1.78 -16.91
C SER A 175 13.65 1.04 -15.85
N PHE A 176 13.99 -0.22 -16.10
CA PHE A 176 14.93 -0.96 -15.26
C PHE A 176 16.30 -0.24 -15.12
N ASN A 177 16.79 0.37 -16.20
CA ASN A 177 18.06 1.10 -16.17
C ASN A 177 18.01 2.33 -15.25
N ASP A 178 16.86 3.02 -15.16
CA ASP A 178 16.71 4.15 -14.23
C ASP A 178 16.80 3.68 -12.77
N TYR A 179 16.16 2.54 -12.46
CA TYR A 179 16.27 1.90 -11.16
C TYR A 179 17.70 1.46 -10.85
N LYS A 180 18.33 0.75 -11.79
CA LYS A 180 19.69 0.24 -11.66
C LYS A 180 20.67 1.37 -11.35
N LYS A 181 20.64 2.43 -12.16
CA LYS A 181 21.51 3.60 -11.99
C LYS A 181 21.30 4.24 -10.60
N PHE A 182 20.06 4.39 -10.16
CA PHE A 182 19.77 4.99 -8.85
C PHE A 182 20.28 4.10 -7.71
N ILE A 183 20.04 2.81 -7.76
CA ILE A 183 20.45 1.85 -6.73
C ILE A 183 21.99 1.81 -6.61
N GLU A 184 22.70 1.75 -7.73
CA GLU A 184 24.18 1.70 -7.76
C GLU A 184 24.81 2.99 -7.22
N GLN A 185 24.13 4.13 -7.31
CA GLN A 185 24.63 5.42 -6.80
C GLN A 185 24.20 5.74 -5.38
N HIS A 186 23.16 5.07 -4.84
CA HIS A 186 22.48 5.44 -3.61
C HIS A 186 22.05 4.22 -2.81
N GLU A 187 22.99 3.34 -2.45
CA GLU A 187 22.68 2.09 -1.74
C GLU A 187 22.09 2.30 -0.34
N ASP A 188 22.44 3.40 0.31
CA ASP A 188 22.01 3.75 1.67
C ASP A 188 20.70 4.57 1.70
N TYR A 189 20.08 4.78 0.55
CA TYR A 189 18.86 5.58 0.50
C TYR A 189 17.70 4.91 1.23
N PRO A 190 16.83 5.68 1.90
CA PRO A 190 15.71 5.12 2.66
C PRO A 190 14.83 4.17 1.81
N ARG A 191 14.50 3.01 2.37
CA ARG A 191 13.69 1.99 1.70
C ARG A 191 14.25 1.49 0.37
N ILE A 192 15.57 1.40 0.24
CA ILE A 192 16.23 0.94 -0.98
C ILE A 192 15.75 -0.47 -1.40
N ASN A 193 15.44 -1.36 -0.45
CA ASN A 193 14.88 -2.69 -0.76
C ASN A 193 13.53 -2.59 -1.47
N ARG A 194 12.71 -1.58 -1.18
CA ARG A 194 11.47 -1.34 -1.93
C ARG A 194 11.76 -0.90 -3.37
N ILE A 195 12.80 -0.10 -3.57
CA ILE A 195 13.25 0.32 -4.90
C ILE A 195 13.78 -0.90 -5.68
N LYS A 196 14.61 -1.74 -5.04
CA LYS A 196 15.11 -3.01 -5.63
C LYS A 196 13.95 -3.93 -6.03
N TYR A 197 12.97 -4.14 -5.16
CA TYR A 197 11.77 -4.93 -5.47
C TYR A 197 10.98 -4.37 -6.67
N LEU A 198 10.81 -3.05 -6.75
CA LEU A 198 10.14 -2.43 -7.90
C LEU A 198 10.96 -2.53 -9.18
N ALA A 199 12.30 -2.47 -9.09
CA ALA A 199 13.19 -2.71 -10.22
C ALA A 199 13.00 -4.10 -10.84
N GLU A 200 12.83 -5.14 -10.01
CA GLU A 200 12.55 -6.51 -10.47
C GLU A 200 11.34 -6.58 -11.40
N THR A 201 10.30 -5.79 -11.12
CA THR A 201 9.09 -5.75 -11.95
C THR A 201 9.30 -5.14 -13.34
N LYS A 202 10.39 -4.39 -13.51
CA LYS A 202 10.74 -3.69 -14.78
C LYS A 202 11.75 -4.43 -15.64
N ILE A 203 12.23 -5.59 -15.19
CA ILE A 203 13.16 -6.44 -15.96
C ILE A 203 12.37 -7.17 -17.05
N TYR A 204 12.79 -7.00 -18.30
CA TYR A 204 12.28 -7.74 -19.45
C TYR A 204 13.44 -8.13 -20.38
N LEU A 205 13.46 -9.39 -20.85
CA LEU A 205 14.49 -9.90 -21.77
C LEU A 205 14.58 -9.12 -23.09
N ARG A 206 13.45 -8.58 -23.56
CA ARG A 206 13.44 -7.73 -24.77
C ARG A 206 14.31 -6.47 -24.66
N ASN A 207 14.53 -5.99 -23.43
CA ASN A 207 15.25 -4.74 -23.16
C ASN A 207 16.59 -4.95 -22.46
N ASN A 208 16.86 -6.17 -21.96
CA ASN A 208 18.03 -6.49 -21.16
C ASN A 208 18.56 -7.86 -21.55
N SER A 209 19.87 -7.99 -21.78
CA SER A 209 20.45 -9.30 -22.07
C SER A 209 20.35 -10.24 -20.87
N PRO A 210 20.23 -11.57 -21.09
CA PRO A 210 20.21 -12.56 -20.02
C PRO A 210 21.42 -12.42 -19.08
N THR A 211 22.60 -12.20 -19.60
CA THR A 211 23.84 -12.00 -18.82
C THR A 211 23.74 -10.76 -17.92
N SER A 212 23.19 -9.65 -18.42
CA SER A 212 23.01 -8.44 -17.62
C SER A 212 22.04 -8.65 -16.46
N ILE A 213 20.97 -9.43 -16.68
CA ILE A 213 19.98 -9.78 -15.65
C ILE A 213 20.63 -10.68 -14.59
N ILE A 214 21.36 -11.69 -14.98
CA ILE A 214 22.05 -12.61 -14.06
C ILE A 214 23.06 -11.83 -13.22
N ASN A 215 23.94 -11.03 -13.84
CA ASN A 215 24.92 -10.20 -13.14
C ASN A 215 24.29 -9.20 -12.17
N TRP A 216 23.09 -8.72 -12.47
CA TRP A 216 22.33 -7.90 -11.55
C TRP A 216 21.89 -8.68 -10.32
N PHE A 217 21.31 -9.87 -10.50
CA PHE A 217 20.82 -10.70 -9.41
C PHE A 217 21.94 -11.38 -8.60
N ASP A 218 23.13 -11.53 -9.15
CA ASP A 218 24.31 -11.98 -8.40
C ASP A 218 24.70 -10.96 -7.33
N ARG A 219 24.57 -9.66 -7.62
CA ARG A 219 24.83 -8.57 -6.66
C ARG A 219 23.63 -8.22 -5.80
N HIS A 220 22.43 -8.41 -6.30
CA HIS A 220 21.16 -8.08 -5.67
C HIS A 220 20.21 -9.28 -5.75
N PRO A 221 20.30 -10.24 -4.81
CA PRO A 221 19.45 -11.42 -4.84
C PRO A 221 17.95 -11.06 -4.93
N PRO A 222 17.14 -11.88 -5.65
CA PRO A 222 15.72 -11.59 -5.85
C PRO A 222 14.98 -11.40 -4.51
N LEU A 223 14.31 -10.28 -4.34
CA LEU A 223 13.53 -9.96 -3.14
C LEU A 223 12.10 -10.50 -3.21
N GLY A 224 11.59 -10.69 -4.41
CA GLY A 224 10.23 -11.17 -4.62
C GLY A 224 10.11 -12.33 -5.58
N GLY A 225 8.90 -12.93 -5.64
CA GLY A 225 8.62 -14.00 -6.59
C GLY A 225 8.84 -13.56 -8.05
N ILE A 226 8.55 -12.29 -8.37
CA ILE A 226 8.75 -11.78 -9.73
C ILE A 226 10.25 -11.73 -10.10
N GLY A 227 11.12 -11.35 -9.17
CA GLY A 227 12.56 -11.38 -9.38
C GLY A 227 13.07 -12.80 -9.66
N LYS A 228 12.60 -13.80 -8.91
CA LYS A 228 12.89 -15.21 -9.14
C LYS A 228 12.47 -15.67 -10.54
N ILE A 229 11.26 -15.28 -10.99
CA ILE A 229 10.75 -15.56 -12.33
C ILE A 229 11.63 -14.93 -13.42
N LYS A 230 12.06 -13.67 -13.24
CA LYS A 230 12.93 -12.96 -14.19
C LYS A 230 14.33 -13.57 -14.26
N LEU A 231 14.89 -13.97 -13.12
CA LEU A 231 16.18 -14.66 -13.07
C LEU A 231 16.10 -16.05 -13.71
N ALA A 232 15.05 -16.81 -13.41
CA ALA A 232 14.82 -18.12 -14.03
C ALA A 232 14.68 -18.00 -15.56
N GLU A 233 13.96 -16.98 -16.03
CA GLU A 233 13.82 -16.68 -17.44
C GLU A 233 15.19 -16.41 -18.11
N ALA A 234 16.06 -15.64 -17.44
CA ALA A 234 17.40 -15.36 -17.94
C ALA A 234 18.31 -16.61 -17.98
N PHE A 235 18.24 -17.47 -16.95
CA PHE A 235 18.95 -18.76 -16.96
C PHE A 235 18.43 -19.70 -18.05
N LEU A 236 17.12 -19.75 -18.28
CA LEU A 236 16.52 -20.57 -19.31
C LEU A 236 17.03 -20.19 -20.71
N GLU A 237 17.17 -18.87 -21.00
CA GLU A 237 17.74 -18.39 -22.25
C GLU A 237 19.22 -18.77 -22.39
N GLN A 238 19.95 -18.89 -21.29
CA GLN A 238 21.35 -19.38 -21.28
C GLN A 238 21.47 -20.91 -21.23
N LYS A 239 20.33 -21.65 -21.26
CA LYS A 239 20.28 -23.12 -21.15
C LYS A 239 20.88 -23.69 -19.85
N LYS A 240 20.93 -22.91 -18.78
CA LYS A 240 21.41 -23.30 -17.45
C LYS A 240 20.25 -23.87 -16.63
N LEU A 241 19.85 -25.11 -16.90
CA LEU A 241 18.60 -25.70 -16.38
C LEU A 241 18.67 -26.13 -14.93
N ASP A 242 19.83 -26.37 -14.38
CA ASP A 242 20.10 -26.82 -13.00
C ASP A 242 19.47 -25.91 -11.93
N LYS A 243 19.47 -24.60 -12.17
CA LYS A 243 18.97 -23.57 -11.26
C LYS A 243 17.53 -23.12 -11.55
N VAL A 244 17.00 -23.51 -12.71
CA VAL A 244 15.75 -22.94 -13.24
C VAL A 244 14.52 -23.46 -12.51
N GLU A 245 14.43 -24.78 -12.28
CA GLU A 245 13.21 -25.40 -11.74
C GLU A 245 12.84 -24.85 -10.36
N LYS A 246 13.80 -24.79 -9.44
CA LYS A 246 13.56 -24.25 -8.10
C LYS A 246 13.11 -22.79 -8.12
N LEU A 247 13.79 -21.96 -8.92
CA LEU A 247 13.45 -20.55 -9.06
C LEU A 247 12.05 -20.35 -9.64
N ILE A 248 11.66 -21.19 -10.63
CA ILE A 248 10.31 -21.13 -11.22
C ILE A 248 9.27 -21.51 -10.17
N LYS A 249 9.42 -22.64 -9.48
CA LYS A 249 8.44 -23.12 -8.49
C LYS A 249 8.26 -22.11 -7.36
N ASP A 250 9.36 -21.68 -6.74
CA ASP A 250 9.32 -20.68 -5.66
C ASP A 250 8.77 -19.33 -6.14
N GLY A 251 9.18 -18.89 -7.32
CA GLY A 251 8.75 -17.63 -7.90
C GLY A 251 7.29 -17.69 -8.33
N TRP A 252 6.83 -18.78 -8.95
CA TRP A 252 5.47 -18.94 -9.43
C TRP A 252 4.43 -18.73 -8.34
N VAL A 253 4.65 -19.30 -7.16
CA VAL A 253 3.73 -19.20 -6.03
C VAL A 253 3.51 -17.75 -5.62
N THR A 254 4.59 -16.99 -5.43
CA THR A 254 4.55 -15.68 -4.76
C THR A 254 4.64 -14.48 -5.70
N ALA A 255 4.89 -14.69 -7.02
CA ALA A 255 5.09 -13.59 -7.96
C ALA A 255 3.85 -12.75 -8.20
N ASP A 256 4.01 -11.44 -8.13
CA ASP A 256 3.04 -10.47 -8.62
C ASP A 256 3.16 -10.37 -10.16
N ILE A 257 2.49 -11.28 -10.86
CA ILE A 257 2.54 -11.36 -12.32
C ILE A 257 1.43 -10.48 -12.91
N PRO A 258 1.76 -9.49 -13.75
CA PRO A 258 0.77 -8.69 -14.45
C PRO A 258 -0.21 -9.56 -15.26
N LYS A 259 -1.46 -9.09 -15.37
CA LYS A 259 -2.52 -9.83 -16.11
C LYS A 259 -2.05 -10.29 -17.50
N ASN A 260 -1.37 -9.41 -18.22
CA ASN A 260 -0.94 -9.69 -19.61
C ASN A 260 0.24 -10.67 -19.70
N ASP A 261 1.03 -10.79 -18.63
CA ASP A 261 2.24 -11.62 -18.61
C ASP A 261 1.96 -13.03 -18.07
N LEU A 262 0.81 -13.25 -17.40
CA LEU A 262 0.47 -14.54 -16.79
C LEU A 262 0.45 -15.69 -17.80
N GLY A 263 -0.20 -15.48 -18.96
CA GLY A 263 -0.26 -16.47 -20.04
C GLY A 263 1.11 -16.81 -20.61
N TYR A 264 1.95 -15.79 -20.81
CA TYR A 264 3.31 -15.93 -21.31
C TYR A 264 4.16 -16.78 -20.37
N TYR A 265 4.24 -16.42 -19.07
CA TYR A 265 5.07 -17.18 -18.14
C TYR A 265 4.57 -18.60 -17.93
N ARG A 266 3.24 -18.82 -17.88
CA ARG A 266 2.67 -20.16 -17.79
C ARG A 266 3.04 -21.02 -18.99
N ALA A 267 2.99 -20.49 -20.20
CA ALA A 267 3.38 -21.21 -21.40
C ALA A 267 4.88 -21.50 -21.43
N LYS A 268 5.71 -20.49 -21.11
CA LYS A 268 7.17 -20.60 -21.10
C LYS A 268 7.67 -21.62 -20.08
N PHE A 269 7.05 -21.67 -18.92
CA PHE A 269 7.45 -22.55 -17.82
C PHE A 269 6.63 -23.85 -17.71
N LYS A 270 5.82 -24.19 -18.74
CA LYS A 270 4.94 -25.35 -18.72
C LYS A 270 5.64 -26.66 -18.35
N LYS A 271 6.90 -26.84 -18.77
CA LYS A 271 7.69 -28.06 -18.50
C LYS A 271 8.11 -28.21 -17.02
N PHE A 272 8.09 -27.13 -16.26
CA PHE A 272 8.56 -27.08 -14.86
C PHE A 272 7.41 -26.95 -13.86
N LEU A 273 6.21 -26.52 -14.32
CA LEU A 273 5.05 -26.29 -13.48
C LEU A 273 4.11 -27.49 -13.50
N THR A 274 3.76 -27.97 -12.32
CA THR A 274 2.78 -29.03 -12.10
C THR A 274 1.42 -28.47 -11.70
N PRO A 275 0.34 -29.27 -11.71
CA PRO A 275 -0.95 -28.86 -11.15
C PRO A 275 -0.84 -28.36 -9.70
N GLU A 276 -0.03 -29.03 -8.88
CA GLU A 276 0.21 -28.65 -7.47
C GLU A 276 0.82 -27.25 -7.34
N ASP A 277 1.69 -26.84 -8.27
CA ASP A 277 2.26 -25.47 -8.27
C ASP A 277 1.18 -24.43 -8.58
N HIS A 278 0.20 -24.78 -9.39
CA HIS A 278 -0.96 -23.92 -9.64
C HIS A 278 -1.87 -23.81 -8.41
N ILE A 279 -2.09 -24.93 -7.70
CA ILE A 279 -2.85 -24.96 -6.44
C ILE A 279 -2.15 -24.11 -5.38
N LYS A 280 -0.85 -24.30 -5.15
CA LYS A 280 -0.05 -23.51 -4.20
C LYS A 280 -0.14 -22.00 -4.52
N ARG A 281 -0.07 -21.65 -5.81
CA ARG A 281 -0.25 -20.25 -6.22
C ARG A 281 -1.65 -19.74 -5.90
N ALA A 282 -2.69 -20.52 -6.17
CA ALA A 282 -4.07 -20.13 -5.89
C ALA A 282 -4.28 -19.95 -4.37
N ASP A 283 -3.70 -20.83 -3.56
CA ASP A 283 -3.73 -20.73 -2.10
C ASP A 283 -3.07 -19.46 -1.61
N TYR A 284 -1.84 -19.19 -2.05
CA TYR A 284 -1.13 -17.93 -1.73
C TYR A 284 -1.95 -16.69 -2.11
N LEU A 285 -2.54 -16.67 -3.32
CA LEU A 285 -3.33 -15.52 -3.77
C LEU A 285 -4.61 -15.34 -2.95
N ALA A 286 -5.22 -16.43 -2.47
CA ALA A 286 -6.37 -16.38 -1.58
C ALA A 286 -6.00 -15.82 -0.20
N TRP A 287 -4.89 -16.26 0.39
CA TRP A 287 -4.39 -15.75 1.67
C TRP A 287 -4.01 -14.27 1.61
N GLU A 288 -3.35 -13.85 0.51
CA GLU A 288 -2.96 -12.46 0.25
C GLU A 288 -4.13 -11.57 -0.20
N ARG A 289 -5.34 -12.11 -0.25
CA ARG A 289 -6.55 -11.41 -0.69
C ARG A 289 -6.44 -10.80 -2.09
N LYS A 290 -5.68 -11.44 -2.98
CA LYS A 290 -5.49 -11.00 -4.38
C LYS A 290 -6.62 -11.50 -5.26
N TYR A 291 -7.82 -10.94 -5.06
CA TYR A 291 -9.07 -11.36 -5.69
C TYR A 291 -8.99 -11.56 -7.20
N TRP A 292 -8.49 -10.57 -7.93
CA TRP A 292 -8.42 -10.62 -9.39
C TRP A 292 -7.36 -11.58 -9.90
N ASP A 293 -6.26 -11.74 -9.19
CA ASP A 293 -5.21 -12.70 -9.53
C ASP A 293 -5.69 -14.12 -9.30
N LEU A 294 -6.36 -14.39 -8.19
CA LEU A 294 -6.98 -15.66 -7.89
C LEU A 294 -8.03 -16.01 -8.96
N LYS A 295 -8.94 -15.08 -9.31
CA LYS A 295 -9.93 -15.29 -10.37
C LYS A 295 -9.29 -15.71 -11.68
N ARG A 296 -8.14 -15.15 -12.04
CA ARG A 296 -7.40 -15.54 -13.25
C ARG A 296 -6.77 -16.92 -13.16
N MET A 297 -6.44 -17.37 -11.94
CA MET A 297 -5.86 -18.70 -11.74
C MET A 297 -6.88 -19.84 -11.78
N LEU A 298 -8.16 -19.61 -11.47
CA LEU A 298 -9.20 -20.64 -11.38
C LEU A 298 -9.25 -21.56 -12.60
N LYS A 299 -9.11 -21.02 -13.80
CA LYS A 299 -9.14 -21.79 -15.05
C LYS A 299 -7.99 -22.78 -15.23
N TYR A 300 -6.95 -22.69 -14.42
CA TYR A 300 -5.77 -23.55 -14.49
C TYR A 300 -5.75 -24.62 -13.39
N LEU A 301 -6.75 -24.62 -12.51
CA LEU A 301 -6.87 -25.57 -11.42
C LEU A 301 -7.66 -26.82 -11.86
N PRO A 302 -7.37 -27.99 -11.26
CA PRO A 302 -8.23 -29.18 -11.35
C PRO A 302 -9.66 -28.89 -10.89
N GLY A 303 -10.62 -29.77 -11.24
CA GLY A 303 -12.05 -29.54 -11.01
C GLY A 303 -12.39 -29.20 -9.56
N ASP A 304 -12.04 -30.09 -8.65
CA ASP A 304 -12.36 -29.94 -7.22
C ASP A 304 -11.69 -28.72 -6.58
N GLU A 305 -10.41 -28.53 -6.87
CA GLU A 305 -9.66 -27.35 -6.41
C GLU A 305 -10.22 -26.04 -6.99
N ARG A 306 -10.69 -26.08 -8.23
CA ARG A 306 -11.35 -24.93 -8.85
C ARG A 306 -12.61 -24.54 -8.10
N ALA A 307 -13.44 -25.50 -7.67
CA ALA A 307 -14.64 -25.24 -6.91
C ALA A 307 -14.30 -24.62 -5.54
N LEU A 308 -13.33 -25.20 -4.83
CA LEU A 308 -12.84 -24.70 -3.54
C LEU A 308 -12.35 -23.26 -3.64
N TYR A 309 -11.42 -22.96 -4.56
CA TYR A 309 -10.85 -21.62 -4.69
C TYR A 309 -11.83 -20.61 -5.29
N ASN A 310 -12.82 -21.05 -6.06
CA ASN A 310 -13.93 -20.19 -6.49
C ASN A 310 -14.78 -19.75 -5.29
N ALA A 311 -15.13 -20.68 -4.38
CA ALA A 311 -15.85 -20.35 -3.16
C ALA A 311 -15.05 -19.37 -2.29
N ARG A 312 -13.75 -19.62 -2.07
CA ARG A 312 -12.86 -18.68 -1.35
C ARG A 312 -12.80 -17.29 -2.00
N GLN A 313 -12.76 -17.23 -3.34
CA GLN A 313 -12.74 -15.98 -4.08
C GLN A 313 -14.04 -15.17 -3.92
N ILE A 314 -15.20 -15.85 -3.92
CA ILE A 314 -16.50 -15.22 -3.69
C ILE A 314 -16.59 -14.70 -2.26
N LEU A 315 -16.14 -15.49 -1.27
CA LEU A 315 -16.05 -15.06 0.14
C LEU A 315 -15.20 -13.79 0.31
N MET A 316 -14.08 -13.67 -0.39
CA MET A 316 -13.21 -12.49 -0.32
C MET A 316 -13.90 -11.20 -0.78
N SER A 317 -14.90 -11.28 -1.63
CA SER A 317 -15.61 -10.14 -2.21
C SER A 317 -16.90 -9.79 -1.47
N ASN A 318 -17.29 -10.56 -0.45
CA ASN A 318 -18.60 -10.45 0.21
C ASN A 318 -19.77 -10.46 -0.81
N SER A 319 -19.62 -11.20 -1.91
CA SER A 319 -20.62 -11.28 -2.98
C SER A 319 -21.74 -12.24 -2.60
N TYR A 320 -22.93 -12.05 -3.18
CA TYR A 320 -24.02 -13.01 -3.08
C TYR A 320 -23.64 -14.35 -3.72
N GLY A 321 -24.20 -15.45 -3.23
CA GLY A 321 -24.02 -16.78 -3.80
C GLY A 321 -22.87 -17.57 -3.19
N VAL A 322 -22.37 -17.17 -2.04
CA VAL A 322 -21.37 -17.93 -1.27
C VAL A 322 -21.88 -19.31 -0.93
N ASP A 323 -23.11 -19.43 -0.43
CA ASP A 323 -23.72 -20.71 -0.03
C ASP A 323 -23.82 -21.66 -1.24
N ASN A 324 -24.22 -21.15 -2.40
CA ASN A 324 -24.25 -21.94 -3.65
C ASN A 324 -22.85 -22.33 -4.14
N ALA A 325 -21.80 -21.59 -3.79
CA ALA A 325 -20.44 -21.91 -4.16
C ALA A 325 -19.80 -22.93 -3.22
N ILE A 326 -20.23 -22.98 -1.96
CA ILE A 326 -19.77 -23.95 -0.96
C ILE A 326 -20.46 -25.31 -1.17
N SER A 327 -21.71 -25.32 -1.61
CA SER A 327 -22.49 -26.54 -1.82
C SER A 327 -22.11 -27.30 -3.09
N LYS A 328 -21.26 -26.80 -3.94
CA LYS A 328 -20.74 -27.43 -5.17
C LYS A 328 -19.40 -28.12 -4.93
#